data_c295d3199c41190a72df2f7c2e1e459d
#
_entry.id   c295d3199c41190a72df2f7c2e1e459d
#
_cell.length_a   1.000
_cell.length_b   1.000
_cell.length_c   1.000
_cell.angle_alpha   90.00
_cell.angle_beta   90.00
_cell.angle_gamma   90.00
#
_symmetry.space_group_name_H-M   'P 1'
#
loop_
_entity.id
_entity.type
_entity.pdbx_description
1 polymer ?
#
loop_
_entity_poly.entity_id
_entity_poly.type
_entity_poly.pdbx_seq_one_letter_code
_entity_poly.pdbx_strand_id
1 'polypeptide(L)'
;MLKHLYIKNFTLIDELNIDFFPGFSVITGETGAGKSIIVGAVGLLKGNRADIKSIKANRDKCIVEATFNISAYDMKYLFDEYDIDYDENECIIRRELNNNGKSRAFINDMPVPLTTMKAIGECLIDVHSQHQNLLLNQEDFQLNIIDIIAQSQKQLTLYTQAYNHYREANKQLALFKEAIEKNNDNKDFMRFQLNELENMQIKEGELESIEQEVDLLGHAEEIKGALYDAYSNLSNDDSGVVNNLKAALKRVEDIVNVYPDLSDTSARMESCYIELKDIMQELGRKADDIEHDPQRLASLTERLDALNNILHKYHVTSESELLAIQADLSKQLSMIDNADEELAELEQKANELLKKCTEQAALLTQQRTKAIAEVEQKMLEKLVPLGIPNARFKVNIEAKPLSNDGCDKITFLFSANKSTDLQPVSLVASGGEIARVMLSLKALVSGAVKLPTIIFDEIDTGVSGSVAEKMAQIMYEMGQNNRQVISITHLPQIASIGSNHYKVLKEETAEGTTSTMTLLNMDERVEEIAKMLSGSNISQAAIDNAKMLLAHTMRD
;
A
#
# COMPACT_ATOMS: atom_id res chain seq x y z
N MET A 1 -1.87 -16.01 25.26
CA MET A 1 -1.70 -17.45 25.60
C MET A 1 -2.90 -18.22 25.13
N LEU A 2 -2.69 -19.41 24.56
CA LEU A 2 -3.74 -20.35 24.18
C LEU A 2 -4.43 -20.87 25.44
N LYS A 3 -5.73 -20.68 25.56
CA LYS A 3 -6.56 -21.20 26.67
C LYS A 3 -7.28 -22.48 26.28
N HIS A 4 -7.86 -22.47 25.09
CA HIS A 4 -8.76 -23.51 24.65
C HIS A 4 -8.55 -23.80 23.16
N LEU A 5 -8.65 -25.06 22.76
CA LEU A 5 -8.56 -25.51 21.36
C LEU A 5 -9.73 -26.46 21.07
N TYR A 6 -10.54 -26.07 20.09
CA TYR A 6 -11.61 -26.89 19.55
C TYR A 6 -11.33 -27.26 18.09
N ILE A 7 -11.40 -28.54 17.80
CA ILE A 7 -11.21 -29.07 16.45
C ILE A 7 -12.36 -30.02 16.13
N LYS A 8 -12.97 -29.85 14.96
CA LYS A 8 -14.04 -30.74 14.48
C LYS A 8 -13.80 -31.15 13.03
N ASN A 9 -13.88 -32.46 12.77
CA ASN A 9 -13.75 -33.07 11.44
C ASN A 9 -12.42 -32.74 10.71
N PHE A 10 -11.30 -32.75 11.42
CA PHE A 10 -10.00 -32.41 10.86
C PHE A 10 -9.13 -33.69 10.81
N THR A 11 -8.76 -34.13 9.62
CA THR A 11 -7.98 -35.34 9.35
C THR A 11 -8.50 -36.56 10.11
N LEU A 12 -7.83 -37.03 11.17
CA LEU A 12 -8.23 -38.16 12.01
C LEU A 12 -9.05 -37.72 13.24
N ILE A 13 -9.23 -36.44 13.50
CA ILE A 13 -9.97 -35.92 14.65
C ILE A 13 -11.45 -35.74 14.26
N ASP A 14 -12.35 -36.44 14.93
CA ASP A 14 -13.78 -36.18 14.84
C ASP A 14 -14.16 -34.92 15.61
N GLU A 15 -13.86 -34.90 16.89
CA GLU A 15 -14.07 -33.77 17.77
C GLU A 15 -13.02 -33.82 18.89
N LEU A 16 -12.37 -32.67 19.09
CA LEU A 16 -11.43 -32.41 20.16
C LEU A 16 -11.80 -31.10 20.84
N ASN A 17 -11.90 -31.15 22.16
CA ASN A 17 -12.21 -30.00 23.00
C ASN A 17 -11.26 -30.07 24.21
N ILE A 18 -10.25 -29.16 24.26
CA ILE A 18 -9.20 -29.26 25.25
C ILE A 18 -8.70 -27.91 25.74
N ASP A 19 -8.46 -27.84 27.05
CA ASP A 19 -7.90 -26.67 27.71
C ASP A 19 -6.38 -26.76 27.81
N PHE A 20 -5.72 -25.62 27.63
CA PHE A 20 -4.28 -25.45 27.82
C PHE A 20 -4.00 -24.48 28.97
N PHE A 21 -2.91 -24.75 29.68
CA PHE A 21 -2.50 -23.98 30.83
C PHE A 21 -1.19 -23.23 30.59
N PRO A 22 -0.91 -22.15 31.36
CA PRO A 22 0.40 -21.51 31.36
C PRO A 22 1.52 -22.46 31.73
N GLY A 23 2.76 -22.09 31.40
CA GLY A 23 3.93 -22.91 31.73
C GLY A 23 4.36 -23.81 30.59
N PHE A 24 5.07 -24.88 30.94
CA PHE A 24 5.58 -25.85 29.99
C PHE A 24 4.66 -27.06 29.91
N SER A 25 4.00 -27.23 28.78
CA SER A 25 3.13 -28.39 28.48
C SER A 25 3.82 -29.34 27.51
N VAL A 26 3.60 -30.64 27.70
CA VAL A 26 4.11 -31.68 26.78
C VAL A 26 2.96 -32.48 26.19
N ILE A 27 3.14 -32.85 24.93
CA ILE A 27 2.22 -33.72 24.19
C ILE A 27 2.98 -34.98 23.77
N THR A 28 2.55 -36.13 24.26
CA THR A 28 3.10 -37.43 23.88
C THR A 28 2.08 -38.25 23.09
N GLY A 29 2.47 -39.40 22.57
CA GLY A 29 1.64 -40.32 21.81
C GLY A 29 2.45 -41.07 20.77
N GLU A 30 1.88 -42.10 20.17
CA GLU A 30 2.54 -42.93 19.16
C GLU A 30 2.82 -42.12 17.88
N THR A 31 3.90 -42.47 17.17
CA THR A 31 4.21 -41.86 15.85
C THR A 31 3.06 -42.15 14.88
N GLY A 32 2.55 -41.10 14.23
CA GLY A 32 1.35 -41.19 13.37
C GLY A 32 0.02 -41.12 14.11
N ALA A 33 0.00 -41.02 15.46
CA ALA A 33 -1.24 -40.92 16.26
C ALA A 33 -1.95 -39.56 16.20
N GLY A 34 -1.46 -38.64 15.41
CA GLY A 34 -2.13 -37.33 15.25
C GLY A 34 -1.42 -36.15 15.93
N LYS A 35 -0.20 -36.34 16.47
CA LYS A 35 0.58 -35.21 17.03
C LYS A 35 0.78 -34.08 16.02
N SER A 36 1.23 -34.41 14.82
CA SER A 36 1.40 -33.46 13.72
C SER A 36 0.05 -32.91 13.20
N ILE A 37 -1.08 -33.60 13.48
CA ILE A 37 -2.42 -33.13 13.13
C ILE A 37 -2.78 -31.89 13.96
N ILE A 38 -2.41 -31.86 15.26
CA ILE A 38 -2.64 -30.70 16.13
C ILE A 38 -1.86 -29.50 15.62
N VAL A 39 -0.59 -29.71 15.22
CA VAL A 39 0.24 -28.66 14.61
C VAL A 39 -0.37 -28.16 13.30
N GLY A 40 -0.87 -29.06 12.47
CA GLY A 40 -1.59 -28.70 11.24
C GLY A 40 -2.85 -27.89 11.50
N ALA A 41 -3.65 -28.25 12.51
CA ALA A 41 -4.84 -27.49 12.91
C ALA A 41 -4.46 -26.07 13.40
N VAL A 42 -3.46 -25.97 14.27
CA VAL A 42 -2.93 -24.68 14.75
C VAL A 42 -2.37 -23.86 13.58
N GLY A 43 -1.73 -24.49 12.61
CA GLY A 43 -1.26 -23.85 11.38
C GLY A 43 -2.38 -23.17 10.57
N LEU A 44 -3.59 -23.74 10.56
CA LEU A 44 -4.75 -23.11 9.93
C LEU A 44 -5.16 -21.82 10.64
N LEU A 45 -5.05 -21.75 11.96
CA LEU A 45 -5.34 -20.54 12.74
C LEU A 45 -4.29 -19.44 12.52
N LYS A 46 -3.05 -19.83 12.21
CA LYS A 46 -1.99 -18.91 11.77
C LYS A 46 -2.18 -18.38 10.34
N GLY A 47 -3.24 -18.77 9.65
CA GLY A 47 -3.49 -18.33 8.29
C GLY A 47 -2.78 -19.17 7.21
N ASN A 48 -2.25 -20.35 7.53
CA ASN A 48 -1.67 -21.24 6.53
C ASN A 48 -2.70 -21.65 5.47
N ARG A 49 -2.20 -21.97 4.27
CA ARG A 49 -3.05 -22.46 3.18
C ARG A 49 -3.73 -23.78 3.60
N ALA A 50 -5.04 -23.82 3.42
CA ALA A 50 -5.82 -25.02 3.72
C ALA A 50 -5.78 -26.01 2.54
N ASP A 51 -5.62 -27.30 2.85
CA ASP A 51 -5.83 -28.40 1.89
C ASP A 51 -7.20 -29.02 2.17
N ILE A 52 -8.01 -29.22 1.14
CA ILE A 52 -9.31 -29.91 1.24
C ILE A 52 -9.14 -31.32 1.82
N LYS A 53 -8.00 -31.99 1.57
CA LYS A 53 -7.65 -33.28 2.14
C LYS A 53 -7.54 -33.27 3.66
N SER A 54 -7.45 -32.11 4.29
CA SER A 54 -7.46 -31.95 5.75
C SER A 54 -8.85 -32.12 6.36
N ILE A 55 -9.91 -32.10 5.57
CA ILE A 55 -11.26 -32.41 6.04
C ILE A 55 -11.38 -33.92 6.20
N LYS A 56 -11.91 -34.40 7.34
CA LYS A 56 -12.12 -35.82 7.58
C LYS A 56 -13.00 -36.45 6.49
N ALA A 57 -12.65 -37.64 6.06
CA ALA A 57 -13.40 -38.36 5.03
C ALA A 57 -14.89 -38.46 5.39
N ASN A 58 -15.75 -38.32 4.40
CA ASN A 58 -17.22 -38.33 4.54
C ASN A 58 -17.81 -37.20 5.41
N ARG A 59 -17.09 -36.10 5.60
CA ARG A 59 -17.58 -34.88 6.27
C ARG A 59 -17.55 -33.68 5.32
N ASP A 60 -18.54 -32.82 5.45
CA ASP A 60 -18.69 -31.65 4.55
C ASP A 60 -17.97 -30.41 5.07
N LYS A 61 -17.74 -30.34 6.38
CA LYS A 61 -17.18 -29.16 7.04
C LYS A 61 -16.16 -29.56 8.12
N CYS A 62 -15.05 -28.83 8.15
CA CYS A 62 -14.07 -28.84 9.21
C CYS A 62 -14.07 -27.49 9.92
N ILE A 63 -13.93 -27.51 11.25
CA ILE A 63 -13.81 -26.32 12.09
C ILE A 63 -12.58 -26.46 12.97
N VAL A 64 -11.77 -25.42 13.01
CA VAL A 64 -10.70 -25.27 13.99
C VAL A 64 -10.87 -23.91 14.66
N GLU A 65 -10.95 -23.90 15.98
CA GLU A 65 -11.15 -22.71 16.79
C GLU A 65 -10.19 -22.72 17.98
N ALA A 66 -9.65 -21.55 18.30
CA ALA A 66 -8.83 -21.40 19.50
C ALA A 66 -9.15 -20.10 20.21
N THR A 67 -9.21 -20.17 21.53
CA THR A 67 -9.40 -19.02 22.43
C THR A 67 -8.08 -18.64 23.07
N PHE A 68 -7.74 -17.37 23.01
CA PHE A 68 -6.49 -16.81 23.56
C PHE A 68 -6.79 -15.74 24.61
N ASN A 69 -6.00 -15.75 25.69
CA ASN A 69 -5.86 -14.58 26.54
C ASN A 69 -4.73 -13.72 25.99
N ILE A 70 -5.05 -12.46 25.64
CA ILE A 70 -4.12 -11.51 25.03
C ILE A 70 -3.81 -10.32 25.94
N SER A 71 -4.30 -10.30 27.18
CA SER A 71 -4.10 -9.20 28.15
C SER A 71 -2.62 -8.86 28.44
N ALA A 72 -1.72 -9.81 28.22
CA ALA A 72 -0.28 -9.62 28.42
C ALA A 72 0.44 -9.03 27.19
N TYR A 73 -0.25 -8.85 26.06
CA TYR A 73 0.30 -8.43 24.77
C TYR A 73 -0.27 -7.07 24.40
N ASP A 74 0.57 -6.17 23.89
CA ASP A 74 0.13 -4.87 23.36
C ASP A 74 -0.34 -5.06 21.90
N MET A 75 -1.55 -5.60 21.74
CA MET A 75 -2.10 -5.93 20.43
C MET A 75 -3.29 -5.04 20.02
N LYS A 76 -3.75 -4.16 20.90
CA LYS A 76 -4.95 -3.35 20.64
C LYS A 76 -4.85 -2.57 19.31
N TYR A 77 -3.66 -2.04 19.01
CA TYR A 77 -3.44 -1.30 17.78
C TYR A 77 -3.72 -2.12 16.50
N LEU A 78 -3.46 -3.45 16.51
CA LEU A 78 -3.77 -4.32 15.37
C LEU A 78 -5.27 -4.53 15.20
N PHE A 79 -6.01 -4.65 16.31
CA PHE A 79 -7.45 -4.80 16.26
C PHE A 79 -8.12 -3.51 15.78
N ASP A 80 -7.62 -2.36 16.23
CA ASP A 80 -8.08 -1.04 15.78
C ASP A 80 -7.76 -0.81 14.29
N GLU A 81 -6.58 -1.26 13.80
CA GLU A 81 -6.18 -1.16 12.38
C GLU A 81 -7.10 -1.98 11.45
N TYR A 82 -7.53 -3.15 11.90
CA TYR A 82 -8.37 -4.05 11.10
C TYR A 82 -9.87 -3.94 11.40
N ASP A 83 -10.28 -2.99 12.23
CA ASP A 83 -11.69 -2.77 12.65
C ASP A 83 -12.33 -4.04 13.23
N ILE A 84 -11.63 -4.67 14.19
CA ILE A 84 -12.06 -5.90 14.87
C ILE A 84 -12.30 -5.59 16.35
N ASP A 85 -13.39 -6.12 16.92
CA ASP A 85 -13.67 -6.00 18.34
C ASP A 85 -12.55 -6.58 19.19
N TYR A 86 -12.02 -5.79 20.14
CA TYR A 86 -10.93 -6.17 21.02
C TYR A 86 -11.44 -6.67 22.37
N ASP A 87 -11.16 -7.95 22.67
CA ASP A 87 -11.31 -8.50 24.02
C ASP A 87 -9.97 -9.09 24.47
N GLU A 88 -9.38 -8.51 25.50
CA GLU A 88 -8.08 -8.92 26.03
C GLU A 88 -8.08 -10.29 26.71
N ASN A 89 -9.23 -10.72 27.23
CA ASN A 89 -9.35 -11.96 27.99
C ASN A 89 -9.78 -13.14 27.14
N GLU A 90 -10.49 -12.89 26.04
CA GLU A 90 -11.12 -13.93 25.23
C GLU A 90 -11.06 -13.60 23.72
N CYS A 91 -9.87 -13.63 23.15
CA CYS A 91 -9.71 -13.50 21.70
C CYS A 91 -9.91 -14.86 21.02
N ILE A 92 -10.96 -14.99 20.22
CA ILE A 92 -11.33 -16.24 19.51
C ILE A 92 -10.87 -16.14 18.07
N ILE A 93 -10.08 -17.11 17.61
CA ILE A 93 -9.72 -17.30 16.20
C ILE A 93 -10.33 -18.58 15.69
N ARG A 94 -11.14 -18.50 14.62
CA ARG A 94 -11.82 -19.66 14.02
C ARG A 94 -11.58 -19.75 12.53
N ARG A 95 -11.29 -20.97 12.09
CA ARG A 95 -11.16 -21.33 10.68
C ARG A 95 -12.15 -22.39 10.29
N GLU A 96 -12.88 -22.19 9.21
CA GLU A 96 -13.85 -23.11 8.66
C GLU A 96 -13.47 -23.52 7.24
N LEU A 97 -13.47 -24.82 6.96
CA LEU A 97 -13.20 -25.37 5.64
C LEU A 97 -14.39 -26.21 5.19
N ASN A 98 -14.79 -26.08 3.94
CA ASN A 98 -15.83 -26.90 3.33
C ASN A 98 -15.24 -27.76 2.20
N ASN A 99 -15.87 -28.89 1.91
CA ASN A 99 -15.46 -29.83 0.85
C ASN A 99 -15.47 -29.21 -0.56
N ASN A 100 -16.22 -28.12 -0.78
CA ASN A 100 -16.23 -27.35 -2.05
C ASN A 100 -15.03 -26.38 -2.19
N GLY A 101 -14.00 -26.49 -1.33
CA GLY A 101 -12.80 -25.65 -1.35
C GLY A 101 -12.98 -24.24 -0.78
N LYS A 102 -14.17 -23.92 -0.26
CA LYS A 102 -14.39 -22.63 0.42
C LYS A 102 -13.80 -22.65 1.82
N SER A 103 -13.04 -21.61 2.13
CA SER A 103 -12.43 -21.40 3.44
C SER A 103 -12.85 -20.05 3.98
N ARG A 104 -13.25 -20.01 5.27
CA ARG A 104 -13.64 -18.78 5.98
C ARG A 104 -12.80 -18.62 7.23
N ALA A 105 -12.43 -17.39 7.53
CA ALA A 105 -11.68 -17.01 8.71
C ALA A 105 -12.50 -16.05 9.56
N PHE A 106 -12.44 -16.20 10.88
CA PHE A 106 -13.16 -15.35 11.83
C PHE A 106 -12.24 -14.99 13.00
N ILE A 107 -12.36 -13.78 13.49
CA ILE A 107 -11.75 -13.32 14.74
C ILE A 107 -12.86 -12.64 15.54
N ASN A 108 -13.06 -13.07 16.79
CA ASN A 108 -14.14 -12.61 17.67
C ASN A 108 -15.51 -12.63 16.95
N ASP A 109 -15.80 -13.77 16.27
CA ASP A 109 -16.99 -14.01 15.42
C ASP A 109 -17.13 -13.10 14.19
N MET A 110 -16.25 -12.11 13.98
CA MET A 110 -16.23 -11.28 12.78
C MET A 110 -15.53 -12.01 11.64
N PRO A 111 -16.12 -12.07 10.43
CA PRO A 111 -15.47 -12.65 9.27
C PRO A 111 -14.33 -11.73 8.80
N VAL A 112 -13.12 -12.28 8.65
CA VAL A 112 -11.93 -11.53 8.27
C VAL A 112 -11.26 -12.11 7.03
N PRO A 113 -10.50 -11.32 6.25
CA PRO A 113 -9.58 -11.82 5.24
C PRO A 113 -8.51 -12.73 5.84
N LEU A 114 -7.99 -13.65 5.03
CA LEU A 114 -6.92 -14.55 5.47
C LEU A 114 -5.62 -13.81 5.84
N THR A 115 -5.35 -12.70 5.19
CA THR A 115 -4.22 -11.80 5.48
C THR A 115 -4.29 -11.23 6.89
N THR A 116 -5.46 -10.79 7.32
CA THR A 116 -5.71 -10.29 8.68
C THR A 116 -5.57 -11.41 9.71
N MET A 117 -6.17 -12.58 9.45
CA MET A 117 -5.98 -13.75 10.32
C MET A 117 -4.51 -14.13 10.46
N LYS A 118 -3.74 -14.06 9.37
CA LYS A 118 -2.30 -14.34 9.37
C LYS A 118 -1.54 -13.34 10.24
N ALA A 119 -1.79 -12.04 10.09
CA ALA A 119 -1.13 -11.00 10.87
C ALA A 119 -1.35 -11.16 12.38
N ILE A 120 -2.59 -11.40 12.80
CA ILE A 120 -2.94 -11.60 14.22
C ILE A 120 -2.46 -12.99 14.71
N GLY A 121 -2.63 -14.03 13.92
CA GLY A 121 -2.21 -15.39 14.28
C GLY A 121 -0.70 -15.53 14.47
N GLU A 122 0.12 -14.84 13.67
CA GLU A 122 1.58 -14.81 13.82
C GLU A 122 2.02 -14.13 15.13
N CYS A 123 1.24 -13.16 15.62
CA CYS A 123 1.47 -12.54 16.93
C CYS A 123 1.06 -13.43 18.11
N LEU A 124 0.21 -14.43 17.93
CA LEU A 124 -0.34 -15.27 19.00
C LEU A 124 0.30 -16.66 19.10
N ILE A 125 0.77 -17.22 17.98
CA ILE A 125 1.26 -18.59 17.91
C ILE A 125 2.58 -18.63 17.15
N ASP A 126 3.61 -19.16 17.79
CA ASP A 126 4.90 -19.42 17.19
C ASP A 126 5.14 -20.95 17.16
N VAL A 127 5.10 -21.54 15.97
CA VAL A 127 5.26 -23.00 15.79
C VAL A 127 6.65 -23.29 15.24
N HIS A 128 7.36 -24.21 15.85
CA HIS A 128 8.67 -24.71 15.41
C HIS A 128 8.60 -26.19 15.05
N SER A 129 8.77 -26.49 13.77
CA SER A 129 8.89 -27.83 13.23
C SER A 129 10.16 -27.98 12.40
N GLN A 130 10.53 -29.20 12.04
CA GLN A 130 11.69 -29.48 11.18
C GLN A 130 11.69 -28.70 9.85
N HIS A 131 10.50 -28.36 9.32
CA HIS A 131 10.37 -27.60 8.09
C HIS A 131 10.53 -26.08 8.26
N GLN A 132 10.52 -25.56 9.49
CA GLN A 132 10.68 -24.13 9.77
C GLN A 132 12.12 -23.67 10.01
N ASN A 133 13.10 -24.56 9.90
CA ASN A 133 14.52 -24.20 9.86
C ASN A 133 14.85 -23.19 8.74
N LEU A 134 13.96 -23.06 7.75
CA LEU A 134 14.01 -22.04 6.69
C LEU A 134 13.92 -20.59 7.21
N LEU A 135 13.34 -20.34 8.40
CA LEU A 135 13.27 -19.00 8.99
C LEU A 135 14.66 -18.47 9.37
N LEU A 136 15.57 -19.37 9.77
CA LEU A 136 16.97 -18.98 10.04
C LEU A 136 17.69 -18.44 8.80
N ASN A 137 17.17 -18.71 7.60
CA ASN A 137 17.73 -18.24 6.34
C ASN A 137 17.23 -16.85 5.96
N GLN A 138 16.18 -16.34 6.63
CA GLN A 138 15.60 -15.05 6.35
C GLN A 138 16.41 -13.96 7.08
N GLU A 139 16.92 -13.00 6.32
CA GLU A 139 17.69 -11.87 6.84
C GLU A 139 16.88 -11.08 7.88
N ASP A 140 15.58 -10.84 7.59
CA ASP A 140 14.66 -10.11 8.46
C ASP A 140 14.50 -10.79 9.82
N PHE A 141 14.47 -12.14 9.86
CA PHE A 141 14.36 -12.89 11.10
C PHE A 141 15.62 -12.71 11.97
N GLN A 142 16.82 -12.79 11.35
CA GLN A 142 18.09 -12.64 12.06
C GLN A 142 18.26 -11.22 12.59
N LEU A 143 17.89 -10.22 11.77
CA LEU A 143 17.92 -8.81 12.13
C LEU A 143 16.96 -8.53 13.30
N ASN A 144 15.75 -9.06 13.26
CA ASN A 144 14.74 -8.89 14.32
C ASN A 144 15.22 -9.45 15.66
N ILE A 145 15.92 -10.58 15.68
CA ILE A 145 16.52 -11.13 16.91
C ILE A 145 17.50 -10.14 17.52
N ILE A 146 18.38 -9.54 16.71
CA ILE A 146 19.33 -8.54 17.20
C ILE A 146 18.60 -7.30 17.71
N ASP A 147 17.59 -6.81 17.00
CA ASP A 147 16.79 -5.65 17.40
C ASP A 147 16.05 -5.87 18.73
N ILE A 148 15.50 -7.06 18.94
CA ILE A 148 14.86 -7.43 20.21
C ILE A 148 15.85 -7.37 21.37
N ILE A 149 17.05 -7.97 21.20
CA ILE A 149 18.04 -8.03 22.27
C ILE A 149 18.69 -6.66 22.49
N ALA A 150 18.91 -5.90 21.42
CA ALA A 150 19.39 -4.53 21.48
C ALA A 150 18.35 -3.55 22.07
N GLN A 151 17.10 -3.98 22.24
CA GLN A 151 15.97 -3.10 22.61
C GLN A 151 15.88 -1.86 21.72
N SER A 152 16.15 -2.04 20.42
CA SER A 152 16.31 -0.96 19.45
C SER A 152 14.99 -0.41 18.89
N GLN A 153 13.83 -0.88 19.37
CA GLN A 153 12.50 -0.52 18.81
C GLN A 153 12.27 1.00 18.69
N LYS A 154 12.66 1.77 19.73
CA LYS A 154 12.52 3.23 19.70
C LYS A 154 13.39 3.85 18.61
N GLN A 155 14.64 3.40 18.51
CA GLN A 155 15.58 3.89 17.50
C GLN A 155 15.16 3.49 16.10
N LEU A 156 14.65 2.27 15.93
CA LEU A 156 14.09 1.78 14.66
C LEU A 156 12.91 2.64 14.22
N THR A 157 11.99 2.99 15.12
CA THR A 157 10.86 3.88 14.83
C THR A 157 11.33 5.25 14.34
N LEU A 158 12.32 5.86 15.03
CA LEU A 158 12.89 7.16 14.63
C LEU A 158 13.56 7.09 13.25
N TYR A 159 14.31 6.01 13.03
CA TYR A 159 14.93 5.76 11.73
C TYR A 159 13.89 5.59 10.62
N THR A 160 12.86 4.76 10.84
CA THR A 160 11.82 4.50 9.84
C THR A 160 11.06 5.78 9.46
N GLN A 161 10.80 6.67 10.43
CA GLN A 161 10.21 7.99 10.15
C GLN A 161 11.14 8.85 9.28
N ALA A 162 12.42 8.92 9.63
CA ALA A 162 13.42 9.68 8.86
C ALA A 162 13.58 9.10 7.44
N TYR A 163 13.61 7.78 7.31
CA TYR A 163 13.70 7.09 6.01
C TYR A 163 12.47 7.35 5.12
N ASN A 164 11.27 7.31 5.69
CA ASN A 164 10.06 7.59 4.93
C ASN A 164 10.02 9.04 4.43
N HIS A 165 10.45 10.01 5.25
CA HIS A 165 10.57 11.41 4.82
C HIS A 165 11.60 11.56 3.68
N TYR A 166 12.78 10.94 3.81
CA TYR A 166 13.79 10.94 2.76
C TYR A 166 13.27 10.30 1.47
N ARG A 167 12.64 9.13 1.56
CA ARG A 167 12.09 8.40 0.41
C ARG A 167 11.05 9.22 -0.34
N GLU A 168 10.16 9.90 0.39
CA GLU A 168 9.15 10.75 -0.22
C GLU A 168 9.77 11.97 -0.91
N ALA A 169 10.72 12.66 -0.27
CA ALA A 169 11.45 13.78 -0.87
C ALA A 169 12.23 13.35 -2.12
N ASN A 170 12.90 12.20 -2.08
CA ASN A 170 13.64 11.67 -3.23
C ASN A 170 12.72 11.26 -4.38
N LYS A 171 11.51 10.76 -4.07
CA LYS A 171 10.48 10.48 -5.08
C LYS A 171 10.00 11.76 -5.75
N GLN A 172 9.72 12.81 -4.97
CA GLN A 172 9.33 14.12 -5.50
C GLN A 172 10.42 14.70 -6.40
N LEU A 173 11.67 14.65 -5.96
CA LEU A 173 12.83 15.09 -6.75
C LEU A 173 12.95 14.32 -8.07
N ALA A 174 12.77 13.00 -8.05
CA ALA A 174 12.86 12.18 -9.27
C ALA A 174 11.74 12.51 -10.26
N LEU A 175 10.49 12.69 -9.78
CA LEU A 175 9.35 13.09 -10.62
C LEU A 175 9.55 14.49 -11.21
N PHE A 176 10.10 15.42 -10.43
CA PHE A 176 10.37 16.76 -10.89
C PHE A 176 11.47 16.78 -11.95
N LYS A 177 12.56 16.01 -11.78
CA LYS A 177 13.62 15.85 -12.79
C LYS A 177 13.08 15.28 -14.10
N GLU A 178 12.24 14.26 -14.03
CA GLU A 178 11.60 13.67 -15.22
C GLU A 178 10.69 14.66 -15.94
N ALA A 179 9.95 15.49 -15.18
CA ALA A 179 9.11 16.55 -15.75
C ALA A 179 9.92 17.64 -16.45
N ILE A 180 11.05 18.08 -15.85
CA ILE A 180 11.97 19.04 -16.48
C ILE A 180 12.55 18.47 -17.77
N GLU A 181 13.00 17.23 -17.76
CA GLU A 181 13.62 16.58 -18.94
C GLU A 181 12.64 16.53 -20.12
N LYS A 182 11.38 16.12 -19.86
CA LYS A 182 10.30 16.11 -20.87
C LYS A 182 9.96 17.51 -21.39
N ASN A 183 10.00 18.52 -20.53
CA ASN A 183 9.66 19.90 -20.91
C ASN A 183 10.82 20.59 -21.65
N ASN A 184 12.07 20.27 -21.32
CA ASN A 184 13.23 20.85 -22.00
C ASN A 184 13.31 20.47 -23.48
N ASP A 185 12.91 19.26 -23.87
CA ASP A 185 12.87 18.84 -25.28
C ASP A 185 11.95 19.71 -26.14
N ASN A 186 10.96 20.37 -25.54
CA ASN A 186 9.99 21.23 -26.23
C ASN A 186 10.20 22.75 -25.96
N LYS A 187 11.14 23.12 -25.09
CA LYS A 187 11.33 24.52 -24.63
C LYS A 187 11.55 25.49 -25.79
N ASP A 188 12.44 25.15 -26.71
CA ASP A 188 12.75 26.01 -27.86
C ASP A 188 11.56 26.15 -28.80
N PHE A 189 10.79 25.09 -28.98
CA PHE A 189 9.58 25.11 -29.79
C PHE A 189 8.47 25.94 -29.12
N MET A 190 8.25 25.79 -27.82
CA MET A 190 7.29 26.61 -27.06
C MET A 190 7.68 28.08 -27.05
N ARG A 191 8.96 28.38 -26.93
CA ARG A 191 9.48 29.78 -26.99
C ARG A 191 9.26 30.36 -28.37
N PHE A 192 9.50 29.61 -29.43
CA PHE A 192 9.21 30.02 -30.80
C PHE A 192 7.72 30.33 -30.98
N GLN A 193 6.83 29.44 -30.53
CA GLN A 193 5.38 29.63 -30.63
C GLN A 193 4.91 30.87 -29.81
N LEU A 194 5.42 31.04 -28.59
CA LEU A 194 5.08 32.18 -27.77
C LEU A 194 5.48 33.50 -28.44
N ASN A 195 6.74 33.59 -28.94
CA ASN A 195 7.22 34.78 -29.65
C ASN A 195 6.40 35.07 -30.91
N GLU A 196 5.95 34.06 -31.64
CA GLU A 196 5.10 34.21 -32.82
C GLU A 196 3.75 34.82 -32.43
N LEU A 197 3.09 34.32 -31.38
CA LEU A 197 1.82 34.86 -30.91
C LEU A 197 1.95 36.27 -30.30
N GLU A 198 3.01 36.54 -29.56
CA GLU A 198 3.30 37.88 -29.01
C GLU A 198 3.54 38.92 -30.10
N ASN A 199 4.32 38.57 -31.15
CA ASN A 199 4.59 39.44 -32.27
C ASN A 199 3.35 39.77 -33.09
N MET A 200 2.35 38.88 -33.10
CA MET A 200 1.07 39.12 -33.74
C MET A 200 0.21 40.19 -33.06
N GLN A 201 0.47 40.48 -31.77
CA GLN A 201 -0.27 41.49 -30.99
C GLN A 201 -1.81 41.34 -31.15
N ILE A 202 -2.32 40.14 -31.00
CA ILE A 202 -3.72 39.79 -31.19
C ILE A 202 -4.58 40.50 -30.16
N LYS A 203 -5.72 41.07 -30.62
CA LYS A 203 -6.71 41.72 -29.75
C LYS A 203 -8.04 40.96 -29.88
N GLU A 204 -8.73 40.85 -28.76
CA GLU A 204 -10.04 40.23 -28.72
C GLU A 204 -11.07 41.02 -29.56
N GLY A 205 -11.82 40.34 -30.44
CA GLY A 205 -12.80 40.95 -31.35
C GLY A 205 -12.19 41.67 -32.55
N GLU A 206 -10.88 41.59 -32.78
CA GLU A 206 -10.19 42.24 -33.93
C GLU A 206 -10.65 41.62 -35.26
N LEU A 207 -10.84 40.29 -35.32
CA LEU A 207 -11.22 39.58 -36.54
C LEU A 207 -12.56 40.08 -37.08
N GLU A 208 -13.60 40.05 -36.22
CA GLU A 208 -14.94 40.50 -36.59
C GLU A 208 -14.95 41.98 -37.02
N SER A 209 -14.21 42.82 -36.31
CA SER A 209 -14.10 44.27 -36.64
C SER A 209 -13.43 44.50 -37.99
N ILE A 210 -12.34 43.75 -38.27
CA ILE A 210 -11.62 43.83 -39.55
C ILE A 210 -12.46 43.29 -40.69
N GLU A 211 -13.13 42.14 -40.50
CA GLU A 211 -14.02 41.57 -41.54
C GLU A 211 -15.14 42.55 -41.94
N GLN A 212 -15.79 43.21 -40.98
CA GLN A 212 -16.81 44.21 -41.22
C GLN A 212 -16.24 45.43 -41.96
N GLU A 213 -15.03 45.92 -41.56
CA GLU A 213 -14.40 47.06 -42.21
C GLU A 213 -13.92 46.75 -43.64
N VAL A 214 -13.37 45.54 -43.87
CA VAL A 214 -12.95 45.05 -45.19
C VAL A 214 -14.16 44.88 -46.13
N ASP A 215 -15.27 44.36 -45.63
CA ASP A 215 -16.48 44.17 -46.40
C ASP A 215 -17.09 45.54 -46.81
N LEU A 216 -17.13 46.50 -45.89
CA LEU A 216 -17.57 47.89 -46.14
C LEU A 216 -16.69 48.60 -47.18
N LEU A 217 -15.37 48.57 -46.98
CA LEU A 217 -14.41 49.23 -47.87
C LEU A 217 -14.35 48.56 -49.26
N GLY A 218 -14.48 47.23 -49.30
CA GLY A 218 -14.50 46.46 -50.53
C GLY A 218 -15.69 46.78 -51.44
N HIS A 219 -16.83 47.11 -50.84
CA HIS A 219 -18.04 47.49 -51.56
C HIS A 219 -18.26 49.03 -51.61
N ALA A 220 -17.31 49.83 -51.10
CA ALA A 220 -17.46 51.27 -50.93
C ALA A 220 -17.81 51.98 -52.25
N GLU A 221 -17.18 51.58 -53.39
CA GLU A 221 -17.42 52.17 -54.70
C GLU A 221 -18.84 51.81 -55.22
N GLU A 222 -19.27 50.59 -55.02
CA GLU A 222 -20.61 50.11 -55.42
C GLU A 222 -21.71 50.76 -54.58
N ILE A 223 -21.51 50.85 -53.25
CA ILE A 223 -22.48 51.47 -52.34
C ILE A 223 -22.57 52.97 -52.61
N LYS A 224 -21.44 53.61 -52.81
CA LYS A 224 -21.39 55.09 -53.13
C LYS A 224 -22.09 55.35 -54.44
N GLY A 225 -21.84 54.55 -55.47
CA GLY A 225 -22.52 54.63 -56.77
C GLY A 225 -24.03 54.51 -56.64
N ALA A 226 -24.50 53.45 -55.93
CA ALA A 226 -25.94 53.21 -55.76
C ALA A 226 -26.63 54.32 -54.94
N LEU A 227 -25.98 54.84 -53.90
CA LEU A 227 -26.49 56.02 -53.11
C LEU A 227 -26.52 57.27 -53.92
N TYR A 228 -25.50 57.52 -54.76
CA TYR A 228 -25.43 58.72 -55.63
C TYR A 228 -26.47 58.67 -56.72
N ASP A 229 -26.70 57.51 -57.35
CA ASP A 229 -27.74 57.29 -58.34
C ASP A 229 -29.13 57.47 -57.72
N ALA A 230 -29.41 56.95 -56.56
CA ALA A 230 -30.64 57.17 -55.83
C ALA A 230 -30.85 58.69 -55.47
N TYR A 231 -29.80 59.32 -54.96
CA TYR A 231 -29.80 60.78 -54.68
C TYR A 231 -30.07 61.60 -55.96
N SER A 232 -29.36 61.27 -57.05
CA SER A 232 -29.47 61.98 -58.32
C SER A 232 -30.89 61.86 -58.90
N ASN A 233 -31.52 60.67 -58.82
CA ASN A 233 -32.90 60.46 -59.26
C ASN A 233 -33.90 61.28 -58.44
N LEU A 234 -33.63 61.60 -57.22
CA LEU A 234 -34.50 62.44 -56.38
C LEU A 234 -34.21 63.91 -56.55
N SER A 235 -32.94 64.38 -56.76
CA SER A 235 -32.43 65.71 -56.68
C SER A 235 -32.32 66.43 -58.03
N ASN A 236 -32.26 65.71 -59.17
CA ASN A 236 -32.02 66.32 -60.50
C ASN A 236 -32.92 67.52 -60.78
N ASP A 237 -32.31 68.58 -61.22
CA ASP A 237 -33.03 69.87 -61.42
C ASP A 237 -34.13 69.77 -62.46
N ASP A 238 -33.93 69.01 -63.54
CA ASP A 238 -34.88 68.91 -64.65
C ASP A 238 -35.89 67.76 -64.52
N SER A 239 -35.49 66.70 -63.86
CA SER A 239 -36.26 65.42 -63.82
C SER A 239 -36.43 64.84 -62.43
N GLY A 240 -35.86 65.46 -61.40
CA GLY A 240 -35.87 64.89 -60.05
C GLY A 240 -37.27 64.81 -59.44
N VAL A 241 -37.50 63.70 -58.72
CA VAL A 241 -38.82 63.37 -58.14
C VAL A 241 -39.27 64.46 -57.18
N VAL A 242 -38.35 65.03 -56.35
CA VAL A 242 -38.65 66.01 -55.36
C VAL A 242 -39.07 67.32 -56.02
N ASN A 243 -38.35 67.76 -57.06
CA ASN A 243 -38.67 69.00 -57.81
C ASN A 243 -39.99 68.86 -58.60
N ASN A 244 -40.23 67.70 -59.22
CA ASN A 244 -41.46 67.39 -59.91
C ASN A 244 -42.66 67.32 -58.95
N LEU A 245 -42.51 66.73 -57.80
CA LEU A 245 -43.56 66.68 -56.79
C LEU A 245 -43.88 68.10 -56.26
N LYS A 246 -42.84 68.94 -56.02
CA LYS A 246 -42.99 70.29 -55.58
C LYS A 246 -43.76 71.11 -56.62
N ALA A 247 -43.42 70.96 -57.89
CA ALA A 247 -44.11 71.66 -58.98
C ALA A 247 -45.59 71.24 -59.12
N ALA A 248 -45.86 69.90 -58.95
CA ALA A 248 -47.21 69.39 -58.92
C ALA A 248 -48.00 69.86 -57.70
N LEU A 249 -47.39 69.89 -56.50
CA LEU A 249 -47.99 70.39 -55.27
C LEU A 249 -48.43 71.85 -55.47
N LYS A 250 -47.52 72.73 -55.96
CA LYS A 250 -47.82 74.13 -56.19
C LYS A 250 -49.01 74.29 -57.10
N ARG A 251 -49.13 73.50 -58.15
CA ARG A 251 -50.29 73.61 -59.06
C ARG A 251 -51.60 73.17 -58.39
N VAL A 252 -51.56 72.19 -57.50
CA VAL A 252 -52.71 71.78 -56.71
C VAL A 252 -53.07 72.83 -55.67
N GLU A 253 -52.12 73.44 -54.99
CA GLU A 253 -52.30 74.55 -54.02
C GLU A 253 -52.96 75.78 -54.66
N ASP A 254 -52.56 76.10 -55.90
CA ASP A 254 -53.12 77.25 -56.62
C ASP A 254 -54.64 77.12 -56.91
N ILE A 255 -55.14 75.85 -56.95
CA ILE A 255 -56.53 75.59 -57.26
C ILE A 255 -57.37 75.10 -56.05
N VAL A 256 -56.79 74.86 -54.92
CA VAL A 256 -57.49 74.39 -53.68
C VAL A 256 -58.51 75.46 -53.24
N ASN A 257 -58.24 76.73 -53.39
CA ASN A 257 -59.17 77.80 -53.03
C ASN A 257 -60.45 77.83 -53.93
N VAL A 258 -60.34 77.23 -55.13
CA VAL A 258 -61.48 77.20 -56.11
C VAL A 258 -62.17 75.81 -56.00
N TYR A 259 -61.46 74.79 -55.67
CA TYR A 259 -61.97 73.43 -55.55
C TYR A 259 -61.50 72.76 -54.20
N PRO A 260 -62.26 73.03 -53.08
CA PRO A 260 -61.87 72.62 -51.71
C PRO A 260 -61.69 71.15 -51.50
N ASP A 261 -62.32 70.29 -52.33
CA ASP A 261 -62.21 68.79 -52.21
C ASP A 261 -60.77 68.32 -52.40
N LEU A 262 -59.90 69.12 -52.93
CA LEU A 262 -58.46 68.79 -53.08
C LEU A 262 -57.60 69.11 -51.84
N SER A 263 -58.19 69.63 -50.77
CA SER A 263 -57.43 70.06 -49.57
C SER A 263 -56.69 68.83 -48.95
N ASP A 264 -57.36 67.72 -48.79
CA ASP A 264 -56.72 66.46 -48.28
C ASP A 264 -55.60 65.95 -49.20
N THR A 265 -55.87 66.00 -50.52
CA THR A 265 -54.85 65.59 -51.51
C THR A 265 -53.64 66.48 -51.49
N SER A 266 -53.82 67.82 -51.36
CA SER A 266 -52.73 68.78 -51.22
C SER A 266 -51.88 68.53 -49.96
N ALA A 267 -52.52 68.30 -48.78
CA ALA A 267 -51.82 68.02 -47.54
C ALA A 267 -51.02 66.68 -47.59
N ARG A 268 -51.55 65.68 -48.25
CA ARG A 268 -50.84 64.42 -48.48
C ARG A 268 -49.65 64.61 -49.43
N MET A 269 -49.80 65.36 -50.49
CA MET A 269 -48.69 65.68 -51.40
C MET A 269 -47.59 66.49 -50.70
N GLU A 270 -47.95 67.44 -49.85
CA GLU A 270 -47.02 68.20 -49.03
C GLU A 270 -46.24 67.30 -48.09
N SER A 271 -46.91 66.35 -47.36
CA SER A 271 -46.27 65.36 -46.51
C SER A 271 -45.28 64.48 -47.29
N CYS A 272 -45.67 64.02 -48.48
CA CYS A 272 -44.78 63.24 -49.35
C CYS A 272 -43.55 64.03 -49.82
N TYR A 273 -43.76 65.29 -50.12
CA TYR A 273 -42.65 66.22 -50.52
C TYR A 273 -41.64 66.40 -49.40
N ILE A 274 -42.11 66.65 -48.17
CA ILE A 274 -41.26 66.82 -47.02
C ILE A 274 -40.45 65.54 -46.76
N GLU A 275 -41.12 64.32 -46.76
CA GLU A 275 -40.49 63.02 -46.53
C GLU A 275 -39.45 62.73 -47.60
N LEU A 276 -39.80 62.83 -48.88
CA LEU A 276 -38.87 62.59 -49.98
C LEU A 276 -37.67 63.53 -49.99
N LYS A 277 -37.88 64.81 -49.57
CA LYS A 277 -36.79 65.76 -49.43
C LYS A 277 -35.83 65.36 -48.32
N ASP A 278 -36.34 64.82 -47.19
CA ASP A 278 -35.54 64.40 -46.08
C ASP A 278 -34.72 63.14 -46.43
N ILE A 279 -35.36 62.12 -47.06
CA ILE A 279 -34.72 60.93 -47.63
C ILE A 279 -33.60 61.30 -48.62
N MET A 280 -33.86 62.25 -49.52
CA MET A 280 -32.88 62.74 -50.49
C MET A 280 -31.65 63.31 -49.79
N GLN A 281 -31.84 64.12 -48.73
CA GLN A 281 -30.75 64.76 -47.96
C GLN A 281 -29.97 63.63 -47.15
N GLU A 282 -30.67 62.64 -46.65
CA GLU A 282 -30.04 61.56 -45.95
C GLU A 282 -29.17 60.69 -46.90
N LEU A 283 -29.66 60.36 -48.09
CA LEU A 283 -28.91 59.61 -49.10
C LEU A 283 -27.66 60.41 -49.56
N GLY A 284 -27.76 61.70 -49.75
CA GLY A 284 -26.61 62.51 -50.10
C GLY A 284 -25.54 62.56 -49.02
N ARG A 285 -25.93 62.70 -47.74
CA ARG A 285 -25.00 62.67 -46.63
C ARG A 285 -24.32 61.29 -46.52
N LYS A 286 -25.10 60.18 -46.59
CA LYS A 286 -24.56 58.83 -46.56
C LYS A 286 -23.59 58.51 -47.70
N ALA A 287 -23.85 59.10 -48.93
CA ALA A 287 -22.95 58.91 -50.06
C ALA A 287 -21.61 59.70 -49.86
N ASP A 288 -21.65 60.85 -49.17
CA ASP A 288 -20.46 61.65 -48.88
C ASP A 288 -19.64 61.00 -47.71
N ASP A 289 -20.31 60.35 -46.75
CA ASP A 289 -19.68 59.72 -45.61
C ASP A 289 -18.89 58.45 -45.97
N ILE A 290 -19.14 57.83 -47.14
CA ILE A 290 -18.40 56.66 -47.59
C ILE A 290 -17.06 57.07 -48.17
N GLU A 291 -16.01 56.73 -47.38
CA GLU A 291 -14.62 56.92 -47.79
C GLU A 291 -14.17 55.77 -48.68
N HIS A 292 -13.56 56.07 -49.80
CA HIS A 292 -12.86 55.08 -50.64
C HIS A 292 -11.35 55.22 -50.34
N ASP A 293 -10.85 54.24 -49.47
CA ASP A 293 -9.44 54.16 -49.10
C ASP A 293 -8.83 52.80 -49.49
N PRO A 294 -8.27 52.69 -50.72
CA PRO A 294 -7.66 51.45 -51.19
C PRO A 294 -6.41 51.05 -50.37
N GLN A 295 -5.70 52.00 -49.76
CA GLN A 295 -4.53 51.66 -48.95
C GLN A 295 -4.97 51.02 -47.61
N ARG A 296 -6.00 51.55 -47.00
CA ARG A 296 -6.59 51.03 -45.79
C ARG A 296 -7.16 49.61 -46.03
N LEU A 297 -7.89 49.44 -47.14
CA LEU A 297 -8.43 48.10 -47.53
C LEU A 297 -7.30 47.09 -47.70
N ALA A 298 -6.20 47.41 -48.40
CA ALA A 298 -5.07 46.52 -48.59
C ALA A 298 -4.42 46.14 -47.24
N SER A 299 -4.21 47.13 -46.34
CA SER A 299 -3.61 46.85 -45.03
C SER A 299 -4.48 45.98 -44.13
N LEU A 300 -5.80 46.17 -44.16
CA LEU A 300 -6.75 45.36 -43.40
C LEU A 300 -6.85 43.93 -43.95
N THR A 301 -6.83 43.79 -45.29
CA THR A 301 -6.81 42.45 -45.92
C THR A 301 -5.54 41.68 -45.55
N GLU A 302 -4.36 42.30 -45.58
CA GLU A 302 -3.12 41.70 -45.16
C GLU A 302 -3.18 41.26 -43.67
N ARG A 303 -3.76 42.11 -42.79
CA ARG A 303 -3.95 41.79 -41.36
C ARG A 303 -4.93 40.65 -41.16
N LEU A 304 -6.06 40.63 -41.92
CA LEU A 304 -7.06 39.58 -41.89
C LEU A 304 -6.45 38.22 -42.32
N ASP A 305 -5.70 38.23 -43.43
CA ASP A 305 -4.99 37.04 -43.88
C ASP A 305 -4.00 36.53 -42.85
N ALA A 306 -3.26 37.39 -42.19
CA ALA A 306 -2.32 37.04 -41.13
C ALA A 306 -3.04 36.43 -39.92
N LEU A 307 -4.18 36.98 -39.46
CA LEU A 307 -5.00 36.43 -38.40
C LEU A 307 -5.59 35.07 -38.76
N ASN A 308 -6.15 34.92 -39.95
CA ASN A 308 -6.71 33.66 -40.43
C ASN A 308 -5.63 32.58 -40.56
N ASN A 309 -4.43 32.89 -41.04
CA ASN A 309 -3.31 31.96 -41.12
C ASN A 309 -2.88 31.46 -39.75
N ILE A 310 -2.81 32.33 -38.73
CA ILE A 310 -2.42 31.95 -37.39
C ILE A 310 -3.51 31.08 -36.71
N LEU A 311 -4.80 31.44 -36.88
CA LEU A 311 -5.93 30.66 -36.40
C LEU A 311 -5.90 29.24 -36.99
N HIS A 312 -5.68 29.14 -38.31
CA HIS A 312 -5.58 27.83 -38.99
C HIS A 312 -4.38 27.02 -38.51
N LYS A 313 -3.22 27.67 -38.33
CA LYS A 313 -1.97 27.02 -37.86
C LYS A 313 -2.16 26.40 -36.48
N TYR A 314 -2.85 27.11 -35.57
CA TYR A 314 -3.09 26.61 -34.20
C TYR A 314 -4.38 25.79 -34.07
N HIS A 315 -5.10 25.57 -35.18
CA HIS A 315 -6.36 24.82 -35.23
C HIS A 315 -7.44 25.35 -34.28
N VAL A 316 -7.55 26.67 -34.18
CA VAL A 316 -8.54 27.36 -33.35
C VAL A 316 -9.43 28.27 -34.21
N THR A 317 -10.54 28.72 -33.65
CA THR A 317 -11.57 29.44 -34.36
C THR A 317 -11.74 30.89 -33.90
N SER A 318 -11.08 31.28 -32.80
CA SER A 318 -11.22 32.63 -32.21
C SER A 318 -9.90 33.14 -31.65
N GLU A 319 -9.80 34.48 -31.57
CA GLU A 319 -8.65 35.15 -30.93
C GLU A 319 -8.56 34.81 -29.43
N SER A 320 -9.70 34.63 -28.76
CA SER A 320 -9.71 34.26 -27.34
C SER A 320 -9.03 32.90 -27.09
N GLU A 321 -9.18 31.95 -28.02
CA GLU A 321 -8.47 30.65 -27.96
C GLU A 321 -6.97 30.81 -28.20
N LEU A 322 -6.54 31.70 -29.13
CA LEU A 322 -5.11 32.01 -29.34
C LEU A 322 -4.49 32.69 -28.10
N LEU A 323 -5.20 33.64 -27.50
CA LEU A 323 -4.75 34.29 -26.26
C LEU A 323 -4.66 33.30 -25.08
N ALA A 324 -5.57 32.34 -25.00
CA ALA A 324 -5.49 31.26 -24.01
C ALA A 324 -4.26 30.37 -24.23
N ILE A 325 -3.97 30.00 -25.50
CA ILE A 325 -2.74 29.25 -25.85
C ILE A 325 -1.49 30.08 -25.49
N GLN A 326 -1.47 31.36 -25.80
CA GLN A 326 -0.37 32.27 -25.44
C GLN A 326 -0.14 32.29 -23.92
N ALA A 327 -1.20 32.42 -23.15
CA ALA A 327 -1.14 32.45 -21.69
C ALA A 327 -0.63 31.10 -21.12
N ASP A 328 -1.06 29.96 -21.68
CA ASP A 328 -0.62 28.63 -21.27
C ASP A 328 0.86 28.40 -21.59
N LEU A 329 1.31 28.77 -22.81
CA LEU A 329 2.72 28.70 -23.21
C LEU A 329 3.60 29.55 -22.31
N SER A 330 3.17 30.78 -21.99
CA SER A 330 3.88 31.69 -21.09
C SER A 330 4.00 31.10 -19.69
N LYS A 331 2.93 30.49 -19.17
CA LYS A 331 2.92 29.80 -17.87
C LYS A 331 3.85 28.61 -17.87
N GLN A 332 3.81 27.77 -18.89
CA GLN A 332 4.69 26.59 -19.00
C GLN A 332 6.16 27.00 -19.08
N LEU A 333 6.50 28.00 -19.87
CA LEU A 333 7.87 28.51 -19.97
C LEU A 333 8.37 29.14 -18.66
N SER A 334 7.52 29.87 -17.95
CA SER A 334 7.87 30.44 -16.63
C SER A 334 8.14 29.34 -15.59
N MET A 335 7.39 28.24 -15.64
CA MET A 335 7.66 27.07 -14.80
C MET A 335 9.02 26.41 -15.13
N ILE A 336 9.38 26.33 -16.42
CA ILE A 336 10.65 25.77 -16.85
C ILE A 336 11.80 26.71 -16.46
N ASP A 337 11.66 28.01 -16.61
CA ASP A 337 12.71 29.00 -16.29
C ASP A 337 12.97 29.11 -14.77
N ASN A 338 11.94 28.84 -13.91
CA ASN A 338 12.09 28.77 -12.46
C ASN A 338 12.50 27.37 -11.96
N ALA A 339 12.55 26.37 -12.84
CA ALA A 339 12.80 24.98 -12.47
C ALA A 339 14.17 24.75 -11.83
N ASP A 340 15.18 25.53 -12.18
CA ASP A 340 16.54 25.38 -11.64
C ASP A 340 16.58 25.75 -10.15
N GLU A 341 15.84 26.78 -9.72
CA GLU A 341 15.76 27.17 -8.31
C GLU A 341 14.97 26.13 -7.51
N GLU A 342 13.81 25.71 -8.01
CA GLU A 342 12.97 24.70 -7.36
C GLU A 342 13.69 23.32 -7.28
N LEU A 343 14.45 22.97 -8.34
CA LEU A 343 15.29 21.78 -8.36
C LEU A 343 16.37 21.83 -7.27
N ALA A 344 17.05 22.98 -7.13
CA ALA A 344 18.06 23.17 -6.11
C ALA A 344 17.47 23.06 -4.69
N GLU A 345 16.29 23.63 -4.46
CA GLU A 345 15.58 23.50 -3.17
C GLU A 345 15.18 22.06 -2.86
N LEU A 346 14.65 21.31 -3.84
CA LEU A 346 14.28 19.90 -3.67
C LEU A 346 15.53 19.03 -3.44
N GLU A 347 16.63 19.30 -4.14
CA GLU A 347 17.91 18.60 -3.93
C GLU A 347 18.47 18.88 -2.53
N GLN A 348 18.46 20.14 -2.11
CA GLN A 348 18.90 20.50 -0.76
C GLN A 348 18.06 19.78 0.30
N LYS A 349 16.73 19.82 0.18
CA LYS A 349 15.80 19.14 1.09
C LYS A 349 16.03 17.63 1.14
N ALA A 350 16.20 16.99 -0.03
CA ALA A 350 16.48 15.55 -0.11
C ALA A 350 17.81 15.21 0.58
N ASN A 351 18.85 16.04 0.38
CA ASN A 351 20.18 15.85 0.99
C ASN A 351 20.15 16.05 2.51
N GLU A 352 19.42 17.03 3.03
CA GLU A 352 19.23 17.24 4.47
C GLU A 352 18.50 16.06 5.13
N LEU A 353 17.45 15.54 4.47
CA LEU A 353 16.72 14.36 4.94
C LEU A 353 17.56 13.09 4.87
N LEU A 354 18.36 12.94 3.81
CA LEU A 354 19.32 11.83 3.69
C LEU A 354 20.34 11.86 4.84
N LYS A 355 20.89 13.04 5.16
CA LYS A 355 21.82 13.19 6.27
C LYS A 355 21.19 12.78 7.61
N LYS A 356 19.99 13.26 7.91
CA LYS A 356 19.23 12.85 9.11
C LYS A 356 18.96 11.35 9.14
N CYS A 357 18.54 10.78 8.01
CA CYS A 357 18.31 9.33 7.90
C CYS A 357 19.60 8.53 8.16
N THR A 358 20.73 8.96 7.60
CA THR A 358 22.04 8.32 7.79
C THR A 358 22.52 8.42 9.25
N GLU A 359 22.31 9.56 9.92
CA GLU A 359 22.60 9.72 11.34
C GLU A 359 21.78 8.75 12.21
N GLN A 360 20.48 8.62 11.95
CA GLN A 360 19.61 7.66 12.66
C GLN A 360 20.01 6.21 12.36
N ALA A 361 20.39 5.89 11.12
CA ALA A 361 20.91 4.58 10.74
C ALA A 361 22.19 4.23 11.51
N ALA A 362 23.12 5.17 11.62
CA ALA A 362 24.37 4.97 12.36
C ALA A 362 24.13 4.68 13.86
N LEU A 363 23.17 5.38 14.49
CA LEU A 363 22.76 5.12 15.86
C LEU A 363 22.15 3.73 16.03
N LEU A 364 21.32 3.31 15.07
CA LEU A 364 20.72 1.97 15.04
C LEU A 364 21.79 0.89 14.90
N THR A 365 22.72 1.04 13.96
CA THR A 365 23.87 0.14 13.76
C THR A 365 24.73 0.04 15.03
N GLN A 366 24.96 1.17 15.73
CA GLN A 366 25.72 1.16 16.97
C GLN A 366 25.02 0.33 18.07
N GLN A 367 23.70 0.46 18.22
CA GLN A 367 22.93 -0.34 19.18
C GLN A 367 22.98 -1.83 18.84
N ARG A 368 22.79 -2.19 17.57
CA ARG A 368 22.90 -3.56 17.07
C ARG A 368 24.28 -4.15 17.32
N THR A 369 25.33 -3.41 17.00
CA THR A 369 26.72 -3.86 17.21
C THR A 369 27.04 -4.13 18.68
N LYS A 370 26.53 -3.32 19.60
CA LYS A 370 26.69 -3.55 21.05
C LYS A 370 25.99 -4.84 21.49
N ALA A 371 24.81 -5.14 20.95
CA ALA A 371 24.06 -6.34 21.29
C ALA A 371 24.70 -7.63 20.73
N ILE A 372 25.45 -7.55 19.64
CA ILE A 372 26.08 -8.71 19.01
C ILE A 372 26.95 -9.50 19.99
N ALA A 373 27.81 -8.83 20.75
CA ALA A 373 28.69 -9.49 21.72
C ALA A 373 27.91 -10.27 22.78
N GLU A 374 26.80 -9.71 23.27
CA GLU A 374 25.91 -10.35 24.23
C GLU A 374 25.20 -11.57 23.61
N VAL A 375 24.72 -11.44 22.37
CA VAL A 375 24.09 -12.56 21.63
C VAL A 375 25.08 -13.70 21.44
N GLU A 376 26.30 -13.42 20.98
CA GLU A 376 27.33 -14.46 20.76
C GLU A 376 27.65 -15.21 22.05
N GLN A 377 27.84 -14.48 23.15
CA GLN A 377 28.13 -15.08 24.45
C GLN A 377 26.96 -15.94 24.95
N LYS A 378 25.76 -15.40 25.01
CA LYS A 378 24.58 -16.11 25.51
C LYS A 378 24.22 -17.32 24.64
N MET A 379 24.47 -17.24 23.34
CA MET A 379 24.28 -18.40 22.45
C MET A 379 25.23 -19.54 22.80
N LEU A 380 26.51 -19.25 23.05
CA LEU A 380 27.47 -20.29 23.45
C LEU A 380 27.13 -20.88 24.82
N GLU A 381 26.71 -20.07 25.79
CA GLU A 381 26.27 -20.53 27.12
C GLU A 381 25.09 -21.54 27.03
N LYS A 382 24.21 -21.39 26.02
CA LYS A 382 23.09 -22.31 25.78
C LYS A 382 23.45 -23.51 24.91
N LEU A 383 24.29 -23.33 23.89
CA LEU A 383 24.66 -24.40 22.95
C LEU A 383 25.58 -25.46 23.56
N VAL A 384 26.52 -25.05 24.42
CA VAL A 384 27.46 -26.00 25.06
C VAL A 384 26.73 -27.07 25.88
N PRO A 385 25.78 -26.74 26.78
CA PRO A 385 25.00 -27.76 27.51
C PRO A 385 24.11 -28.62 26.62
N LEU A 386 23.73 -28.11 25.45
CA LEU A 386 22.93 -28.85 24.46
C LEU A 386 23.74 -29.85 23.63
N GLY A 387 24.90 -30.26 24.10
CA GLY A 387 25.73 -31.29 23.47
C GLY A 387 26.56 -30.80 22.28
N ILE A 388 26.85 -29.50 22.22
CA ILE A 388 27.75 -28.90 21.22
C ILE A 388 28.93 -28.21 21.92
N PRO A 389 29.84 -28.96 22.56
CA PRO A 389 30.90 -28.41 23.44
C PRO A 389 31.90 -27.53 22.68
N ASN A 390 32.03 -27.73 21.38
CA ASN A 390 32.93 -26.98 20.51
C ASN A 390 32.18 -26.01 19.61
N ALA A 391 30.95 -25.60 19.99
CA ALA A 391 30.18 -24.64 19.24
C ALA A 391 30.94 -23.32 19.06
N ARG A 392 30.90 -22.80 17.86
CA ARG A 392 31.31 -21.43 17.54
C ARG A 392 30.13 -20.74 16.90
N PHE A 393 29.75 -19.62 17.46
CA PHE A 393 28.66 -18.79 16.97
C PHE A 393 29.15 -17.35 16.81
N LYS A 394 28.95 -16.77 15.64
CA LYS A 394 29.33 -15.41 15.31
C LYS A 394 28.20 -14.71 14.57
N VAL A 395 28.07 -13.42 14.81
CA VAL A 395 27.12 -12.57 14.10
C VAL A 395 27.92 -11.65 13.19
N ASN A 396 27.76 -11.82 11.90
CA ASN A 396 28.33 -10.93 10.91
C ASN A 396 27.36 -9.78 10.61
N ILE A 397 27.87 -8.55 10.65
CA ILE A 397 27.15 -7.34 10.28
C ILE A 397 27.83 -6.69 9.08
N GLU A 398 27.09 -6.48 8.01
CA GLU A 398 27.54 -5.87 6.77
C GLU A 398 26.66 -4.68 6.43
N ALA A 399 27.24 -3.66 5.82
CA ALA A 399 26.47 -2.52 5.35
C ALA A 399 25.64 -2.92 4.11
N LYS A 400 24.36 -2.51 4.08
CA LYS A 400 23.48 -2.58 2.91
C LYS A 400 22.94 -1.18 2.58
N PRO A 401 22.37 -0.95 1.39
CA PRO A 401 21.64 0.28 1.08
C PRO A 401 20.55 0.54 2.12
N LEU A 402 20.25 1.83 2.34
CA LEU A 402 19.17 2.25 3.24
C LEU A 402 17.83 1.58 2.83
N SER A 403 17.16 0.99 3.80
CA SER A 403 15.89 0.28 3.67
C SER A 403 15.00 0.58 4.88
N ASN A 404 13.76 0.10 4.91
CA ASN A 404 12.82 0.37 6.01
C ASN A 404 13.32 -0.11 7.39
N ASP A 405 14.22 -1.08 7.42
CA ASP A 405 14.75 -1.76 8.61
C ASP A 405 16.18 -1.34 8.98
N GLY A 406 16.73 -0.33 8.29
CA GLY A 406 18.08 0.16 8.53
C GLY A 406 19.01 0.01 7.34
N CYS A 407 20.31 0.06 7.62
CA CYS A 407 21.38 -0.13 6.64
C CYS A 407 22.28 -1.35 6.97
N ASP A 408 21.79 -2.27 7.83
CA ASP A 408 22.57 -3.40 8.30
C ASP A 408 22.01 -4.71 7.75
N LYS A 409 22.89 -5.55 7.21
CA LYS A 409 22.62 -6.95 6.91
C LYS A 409 23.24 -7.81 7.99
N ILE A 410 22.42 -8.63 8.65
CA ILE A 410 22.87 -9.56 9.68
C ILE A 410 22.93 -10.98 9.13
N THR A 411 24.02 -11.67 9.42
CA THR A 411 24.19 -13.09 9.07
C THR A 411 24.72 -13.85 10.27
N PHE A 412 23.95 -14.84 10.73
CA PHE A 412 24.41 -15.76 11.79
C PHE A 412 25.31 -16.83 11.20
N LEU A 413 26.51 -16.92 11.73
CA LEU A 413 27.51 -17.90 11.37
C LEU A 413 27.67 -18.92 12.50
N PHE A 414 27.70 -20.19 12.16
CA PHE A 414 27.79 -21.28 13.13
C PHE A 414 28.75 -22.38 12.67
N SER A 415 29.38 -23.01 13.63
CA SER A 415 30.12 -24.25 13.46
C SER A 415 29.99 -25.10 14.73
N ALA A 416 29.65 -26.38 14.60
CA ALA A 416 29.58 -27.34 15.69
C ALA A 416 30.96 -27.85 16.14
N ASN A 417 31.99 -27.76 15.30
CA ASN A 417 33.32 -28.33 15.50
C ASN A 417 34.44 -27.29 15.37
N LYS A 418 35.55 -27.51 16.05
CA LYS A 418 36.72 -26.62 15.95
C LYS A 418 37.40 -26.65 14.57
N SER A 419 37.32 -27.78 13.88
CA SER A 419 37.98 -28.04 12.61
C SER A 419 37.19 -27.58 11.39
N THR A 420 35.92 -27.19 11.55
CA THR A 420 35.05 -26.79 10.44
C THR A 420 34.96 -25.26 10.45
N ASP A 421 35.07 -24.61 9.31
CA ASP A 421 34.91 -23.16 9.21
C ASP A 421 33.51 -22.70 9.60
N LEU A 422 33.43 -21.46 10.08
CA LEU A 422 32.16 -20.79 10.31
C LEU A 422 31.42 -20.61 8.99
N GLN A 423 30.19 -21.09 8.94
CA GLN A 423 29.32 -20.96 7.76
C GLN A 423 27.96 -20.42 8.18
N PRO A 424 27.20 -19.81 7.27
CA PRO A 424 25.84 -19.40 7.55
C PRO A 424 25.03 -20.54 8.15
N VAL A 425 24.23 -20.26 9.20
CA VAL A 425 23.39 -21.27 9.87
C VAL A 425 22.51 -22.02 8.87
N SER A 426 22.11 -21.36 7.80
CA SER A 426 21.34 -21.92 6.69
C SER A 426 22.01 -23.10 5.97
N LEU A 427 23.33 -23.16 5.99
CA LEU A 427 24.13 -24.18 5.30
C LEU A 427 24.54 -25.36 6.21
N VAL A 428 24.14 -25.33 7.47
CA VAL A 428 24.43 -26.41 8.42
C VAL A 428 23.66 -27.66 8.03
N ALA A 429 24.38 -28.76 7.83
CA ALA A 429 23.81 -29.99 7.30
C ALA A 429 23.00 -30.84 8.31
N SER A 430 23.23 -30.64 9.62
CA SER A 430 22.57 -31.42 10.68
C SER A 430 21.28 -30.79 11.17
N GLY A 431 20.13 -31.42 10.91
CA GLY A 431 18.83 -30.98 11.39
C GLY A 431 18.74 -30.85 12.91
N GLY A 432 19.39 -31.78 13.65
CA GLY A 432 19.44 -31.72 15.12
C GLY A 432 20.28 -30.58 15.66
N GLU A 433 21.37 -30.19 14.98
CA GLU A 433 22.18 -29.02 15.35
C GLU A 433 21.39 -27.72 15.12
N ILE A 434 20.73 -27.60 13.97
CA ILE A 434 19.89 -26.45 13.67
C ILE A 434 18.74 -26.31 14.67
N ALA A 435 18.10 -27.41 15.06
CA ALA A 435 17.03 -27.40 16.07
C ALA A 435 17.53 -26.85 17.43
N ARG A 436 18.74 -27.25 17.85
CA ARG A 436 19.37 -26.76 19.09
C ARG A 436 19.76 -25.28 18.99
N VAL A 437 20.30 -24.84 17.85
CA VAL A 437 20.55 -23.41 17.59
C VAL A 437 19.25 -22.61 17.66
N MET A 438 18.18 -23.10 17.02
CA MET A 438 16.87 -22.45 17.05
C MET A 438 16.27 -22.37 18.46
N LEU A 439 16.33 -23.47 19.23
CA LEU A 439 15.90 -23.47 20.64
C LEU A 439 16.67 -22.44 21.45
N SER A 440 18.02 -22.37 21.27
CA SER A 440 18.88 -21.42 21.97
C SER A 440 18.53 -19.98 21.62
N LEU A 441 18.29 -19.66 20.33
CA LEU A 441 17.85 -18.34 19.86
C LEU A 441 16.49 -17.96 20.45
N LYS A 442 15.54 -18.87 20.45
CA LYS A 442 14.20 -18.63 21.02
C LYS A 442 14.25 -18.43 22.53
N ALA A 443 15.07 -19.19 23.24
CA ALA A 443 15.29 -19.01 24.66
C ALA A 443 15.92 -17.63 24.96
N LEU A 444 16.80 -17.16 24.09
CA LEU A 444 17.42 -15.84 24.21
C LEU A 444 16.38 -14.73 24.03
N VAL A 445 15.58 -14.81 22.97
CA VAL A 445 14.51 -13.84 22.67
C VAL A 445 13.41 -13.85 23.74
N SER A 446 13.06 -15.04 24.25
CA SER A 446 12.02 -15.15 25.29
C SER A 446 12.36 -14.39 26.57
N GLY A 447 13.65 -14.19 26.86
CA GLY A 447 14.10 -13.34 27.96
C GLY A 447 13.83 -11.84 27.76
N ALA A 448 13.77 -11.37 26.54
CA ALA A 448 13.68 -9.95 26.18
C ALA A 448 12.26 -9.49 25.85
N VAL A 449 11.41 -10.37 25.31
CA VAL A 449 10.05 -10.03 24.84
C VAL A 449 9.05 -11.07 25.36
N LYS A 450 7.80 -10.64 25.57
CA LYS A 450 6.67 -11.57 25.81
C LYS A 450 6.33 -12.26 24.50
N LEU A 451 6.88 -13.45 24.29
CA LEU A 451 6.53 -14.27 23.15
C LEU A 451 5.13 -14.87 23.30
N PRO A 452 4.45 -15.11 22.17
CA PRO A 452 3.18 -15.82 22.16
C PRO A 452 3.31 -17.28 22.64
N THR A 453 2.26 -18.07 22.47
CA THR A 453 2.32 -19.52 22.67
C THR A 453 3.35 -20.12 21.72
N ILE A 454 4.40 -20.74 22.26
CA ILE A 454 5.45 -21.39 21.46
C ILE A 454 5.18 -22.88 21.42
N ILE A 455 5.12 -23.44 20.22
CA ILE A 455 4.92 -24.89 20.00
C ILE A 455 6.17 -25.46 19.34
N PHE A 456 6.83 -26.38 20.02
CA PHE A 456 7.95 -27.15 19.47
C PHE A 456 7.48 -28.51 18.99
N ASP A 457 7.63 -28.81 17.70
CA ASP A 457 7.24 -30.07 17.09
C ASP A 457 8.46 -30.89 16.71
N GLU A 458 8.69 -31.97 17.43
CA GLU A 458 9.77 -32.98 17.20
C GLU A 458 11.18 -32.36 17.08
N ILE A 459 11.47 -31.29 17.86
CA ILE A 459 12.82 -30.68 17.86
C ILE A 459 13.87 -31.53 18.57
N ASP A 460 13.45 -32.60 19.23
CA ASP A 460 14.24 -33.57 20.00
C ASP A 460 14.78 -34.73 19.14
N THR A 461 14.63 -34.66 17.82
CA THR A 461 15.13 -35.69 16.88
C THR A 461 16.65 -35.79 16.93
N GLY A 462 17.18 -36.98 17.15
CA GLY A 462 18.61 -37.28 17.23
C GLY A 462 19.27 -36.84 18.54
N VAL A 463 18.48 -36.63 19.59
CA VAL A 463 18.94 -36.23 20.92
C VAL A 463 18.58 -37.36 21.92
N SER A 464 19.40 -37.53 22.96
CA SER A 464 19.13 -38.51 24.03
C SER A 464 19.80 -38.10 25.34
N GLY A 465 19.43 -38.73 26.43
CA GLY A 465 20.06 -38.62 27.74
C GLY A 465 20.09 -37.18 28.29
N SER A 466 21.23 -36.76 28.77
CA SER A 466 21.42 -35.46 29.44
C SER A 466 21.18 -34.25 28.55
N VAL A 467 21.33 -34.42 27.25
CA VAL A 467 21.02 -33.31 26.30
C VAL A 467 19.51 -33.08 26.23
N ALA A 468 18.69 -34.12 26.21
CA ALA A 468 17.24 -34.03 26.26
C ALA A 468 16.74 -33.35 27.56
N GLU A 469 17.37 -33.69 28.71
CA GLU A 469 17.07 -33.03 29.99
C GLU A 469 17.38 -31.54 29.94
N LYS A 470 18.52 -31.12 29.36
CA LYS A 470 18.88 -29.71 29.20
C LYS A 470 17.96 -28.99 28.25
N MET A 471 17.51 -29.61 27.15
CA MET A 471 16.48 -29.05 26.26
C MET A 471 15.17 -28.81 27.02
N ALA A 472 14.74 -29.82 27.81
CA ALA A 472 13.53 -29.71 28.61
C ALA A 472 13.62 -28.59 29.66
N GLN A 473 14.77 -28.45 30.32
CA GLN A 473 15.03 -27.39 31.27
C GLN A 473 14.92 -25.99 30.62
N ILE A 474 15.52 -25.80 29.44
CA ILE A 474 15.41 -24.55 28.67
C ILE A 474 13.95 -24.26 28.32
N MET A 475 13.18 -25.25 27.84
CA MET A 475 11.77 -25.08 27.52
C MET A 475 10.92 -24.78 28.76
N TYR A 476 11.23 -25.39 29.90
CA TYR A 476 10.61 -25.11 31.18
C TYR A 476 10.88 -23.66 31.63
N GLU A 477 12.14 -23.20 31.59
CA GLU A 477 12.52 -21.81 31.88
C GLU A 477 11.79 -20.81 30.95
N MET A 478 11.67 -21.12 29.67
CA MET A 478 10.93 -20.31 28.72
C MET A 478 9.44 -20.22 29.07
N GLY A 479 8.86 -21.26 29.66
CA GLY A 479 7.46 -21.31 30.12
C GLY A 479 7.20 -20.55 31.42
N GLN A 480 8.23 -20.09 32.14
CA GLN A 480 8.07 -19.34 33.39
C GLN A 480 7.52 -17.93 33.16
N ASN A 481 7.09 -17.26 34.23
CA ASN A 481 6.60 -15.87 34.21
C ASN A 481 5.35 -15.66 33.31
N ASN A 482 4.38 -16.55 33.47
CA ASN A 482 3.11 -16.49 32.74
C ASN A 482 3.29 -16.55 31.21
N ARG A 483 4.21 -17.39 30.76
CA ARG A 483 4.43 -17.74 29.35
C ARG A 483 3.91 -19.14 29.08
N GLN A 484 3.82 -19.51 27.80
CA GLN A 484 3.33 -20.83 27.43
C GLN A 484 4.22 -21.46 26.37
N VAL A 485 4.75 -22.62 26.72
CA VAL A 485 5.55 -23.46 25.82
C VAL A 485 4.88 -24.84 25.72
N ILE A 486 4.67 -25.34 24.53
CA ILE A 486 4.10 -26.64 24.27
C ILE A 486 5.14 -27.43 23.47
N SER A 487 5.59 -28.59 23.96
CA SER A 487 6.50 -29.47 23.23
C SER A 487 5.82 -30.79 22.86
N ILE A 488 5.85 -31.09 21.58
CA ILE A 488 5.46 -32.40 21.06
C ILE A 488 6.73 -33.24 21.05
N THR A 489 6.75 -34.30 21.85
CA THR A 489 7.96 -35.10 22.10
C THR A 489 7.70 -36.59 22.11
N HIS A 490 8.74 -37.35 21.85
CA HIS A 490 8.80 -38.80 22.05
C HIS A 490 9.80 -39.20 23.13
N LEU A 491 10.49 -38.22 23.77
CA LEU A 491 11.50 -38.45 24.77
C LEU A 491 10.93 -38.37 26.19
N PRO A 492 11.07 -39.41 27.02
CA PRO A 492 10.60 -39.42 28.40
C PRO A 492 11.25 -38.37 29.28
N GLN A 493 12.51 -37.96 28.99
CA GLN A 493 13.22 -36.89 29.69
C GLN A 493 12.53 -35.55 29.53
N ILE A 494 12.00 -35.24 28.34
CA ILE A 494 11.27 -34.02 28.09
C ILE A 494 9.86 -34.11 28.67
N ALA A 495 9.20 -35.22 28.49
CA ALA A 495 7.83 -35.46 28.97
C ALA A 495 7.72 -35.37 30.51
N SER A 496 8.76 -35.77 31.23
CA SER A 496 8.78 -35.72 32.71
C SER A 496 8.82 -34.30 33.27
N ILE A 497 9.48 -33.35 32.59
CA ILE A 497 9.66 -31.94 33.04
C ILE A 497 8.44 -31.08 32.78
N GLY A 498 7.55 -31.47 31.87
CA GLY A 498 6.31 -30.71 31.58
C GLY A 498 5.41 -30.53 32.80
N SER A 499 4.95 -29.31 33.06
CA SER A 499 3.97 -29.01 34.11
C SER A 499 2.62 -29.68 33.81
N ASN A 500 2.23 -29.72 32.57
CA ASN A 500 1.03 -30.38 32.07
C ASN A 500 1.42 -31.40 31.00
N HIS A 501 0.81 -32.60 31.08
CA HIS A 501 1.11 -33.70 30.17
C HIS A 501 -0.16 -34.14 29.44
N TYR A 502 -0.19 -33.97 28.15
CA TYR A 502 -1.26 -34.42 27.26
C TYR A 502 -0.83 -35.68 26.51
N LYS A 503 -1.76 -36.59 26.35
CA LYS A 503 -1.54 -37.80 25.57
C LYS A 503 -2.48 -37.86 24.38
N VAL A 504 -1.92 -38.07 23.20
CA VAL A 504 -2.67 -38.33 21.97
C VAL A 504 -2.79 -39.84 21.79
N LEU A 505 -4.03 -40.29 21.70
CA LEU A 505 -4.39 -41.68 21.48
C LEU A 505 -4.98 -41.87 20.09
N LYS A 506 -4.66 -43.00 19.48
CA LYS A 506 -5.25 -43.43 18.22
C LYS A 506 -6.12 -44.64 18.47
N GLU A 507 -7.38 -44.54 18.09
CA GLU A 507 -8.36 -45.62 18.27
C GLU A 507 -8.89 -46.06 16.90
N GLU A 508 -8.97 -47.34 16.68
CA GLU A 508 -9.65 -47.92 15.53
C GLU A 508 -11.11 -48.15 15.87
N THR A 509 -12.00 -47.44 15.20
CA THR A 509 -13.45 -47.58 15.33
C THR A 509 -14.04 -48.25 14.09
N ALA A 510 -15.30 -48.68 14.17
CA ALA A 510 -16.01 -49.27 13.03
C ALA A 510 -16.12 -48.29 11.82
N GLU A 511 -16.01 -46.96 12.06
CA GLU A 511 -16.07 -45.91 11.03
C GLU A 511 -14.69 -45.50 10.52
N GLY A 512 -13.61 -46.07 11.05
CA GLY A 512 -12.23 -45.75 10.69
C GLY A 512 -11.38 -45.34 11.90
N THR A 513 -10.20 -44.83 11.62
CA THR A 513 -9.27 -44.42 12.67
C THR A 513 -9.63 -43.02 13.20
N THR A 514 -9.68 -42.87 14.51
CA THR A 514 -9.89 -41.58 15.19
C THR A 514 -8.71 -41.26 16.13
N SER A 515 -8.44 -39.97 16.30
CA SER A 515 -7.45 -39.47 17.25
C SER A 515 -8.12 -38.63 18.31
N THR A 516 -7.80 -38.91 19.58
CA THR A 516 -8.26 -38.16 20.76
C THR A 516 -7.05 -37.62 21.53
N MET A 517 -7.27 -36.61 22.36
CA MET A 517 -6.22 -36.04 23.22
C MET A 517 -6.80 -35.80 24.62
N THR A 518 -6.06 -36.21 25.62
CA THR A 518 -6.47 -36.11 27.03
C THR A 518 -5.34 -35.53 27.88
N LEU A 519 -5.71 -34.73 28.89
CA LEU A 519 -4.78 -34.33 29.94
C LEU A 519 -4.62 -35.46 30.94
N LEU A 520 -3.37 -35.84 31.20
CA LEU A 520 -3.05 -36.95 32.11
C LEU A 520 -3.00 -36.44 33.57
N ASN A 521 -3.59 -37.23 34.47
CA ASN A 521 -3.35 -37.06 35.90
C ASN A 521 -1.98 -37.67 36.28
N MET A 522 -1.57 -37.58 37.55
CA MET A 522 -0.24 -37.94 37.98
C MET A 522 0.06 -39.45 37.81
N ASP A 523 -0.91 -40.33 38.09
CA ASP A 523 -0.74 -41.77 37.94
C ASP A 523 -0.64 -42.17 36.45
N GLU A 524 -1.47 -41.57 35.62
CA GLU A 524 -1.43 -41.74 34.16
C GLU A 524 -0.13 -41.25 33.55
N ARG A 525 0.45 -40.14 34.09
CA ARG A 525 1.77 -39.65 33.69
C ARG A 525 2.87 -40.66 34.00
N VAL A 526 2.86 -41.24 35.20
CA VAL A 526 3.83 -42.29 35.57
C VAL A 526 3.75 -43.47 34.59
N GLU A 527 2.53 -43.91 34.26
CA GLU A 527 2.31 -45.03 33.34
C GLU A 527 2.81 -44.68 31.92
N GLU A 528 2.46 -43.48 31.42
CA GLU A 528 2.88 -43.06 30.07
C GLU A 528 4.40 -42.94 29.97
N ILE A 529 5.05 -42.31 30.95
CA ILE A 529 6.52 -42.19 30.97
C ILE A 529 7.18 -43.58 31.09
N ALA A 530 6.62 -44.50 31.91
CA ALA A 530 7.11 -45.88 32.00
C ALA A 530 6.95 -46.63 30.65
N LYS A 531 5.84 -46.41 29.95
CA LYS A 531 5.62 -46.94 28.59
C LYS A 531 6.64 -46.36 27.58
N MET A 532 6.95 -45.08 27.67
CA MET A 532 7.97 -44.44 26.82
C MET A 532 9.39 -44.99 27.08
N LEU A 533 9.68 -45.40 28.30
CA LEU A 533 10.98 -46.00 28.70
C LEU A 533 11.14 -47.47 28.30
N SER A 534 10.08 -48.26 28.36
CA SER A 534 10.15 -49.74 28.22
C SER A 534 9.37 -50.29 27.03
N GLY A 535 8.65 -49.45 26.29
CA GLY A 535 7.75 -49.92 25.25
C GLY A 535 6.44 -50.48 25.82
N SER A 536 5.79 -51.41 25.10
CA SER A 536 4.48 -51.98 25.45
C SER A 536 4.46 -52.79 26.75
N ASN A 537 5.60 -53.37 27.16
CA ASN A 537 5.70 -54.19 28.39
C ASN A 537 6.24 -53.32 29.53
N ILE A 538 5.36 -52.80 30.36
CA ILE A 538 5.72 -51.95 31.50
C ILE A 538 6.25 -52.83 32.63
N SER A 539 7.54 -52.72 32.95
CA SER A 539 8.18 -53.37 34.09
C SER A 539 8.12 -52.50 35.35
N GLN A 540 8.23 -53.13 36.54
CA GLN A 540 8.31 -52.38 37.79
C GLN A 540 9.50 -51.41 37.80
N ALA A 541 10.63 -51.81 37.23
CA ALA A 541 11.80 -50.93 37.09
C ALA A 541 11.54 -49.69 36.22
N ALA A 542 10.71 -49.83 35.17
CA ALA A 542 10.30 -48.69 34.34
C ALA A 542 9.39 -47.73 35.11
N ILE A 543 8.47 -48.24 35.93
CA ILE A 543 7.62 -47.43 36.80
C ILE A 543 8.46 -46.67 37.84
N ASP A 544 9.40 -47.32 38.48
CA ASP A 544 10.28 -46.71 39.47
C ASP A 544 11.16 -45.62 38.85
N ASN A 545 11.68 -45.86 37.65
CA ASN A 545 12.44 -44.88 36.89
C ASN A 545 11.57 -43.70 36.45
N ALA A 546 10.34 -43.93 36.00
CA ALA A 546 9.38 -42.87 35.68
C ALA A 546 9.06 -41.97 36.89
N LYS A 547 8.86 -42.60 38.06
CA LYS A 547 8.68 -41.87 39.33
C LYS A 547 9.90 -41.02 39.70
N MET A 548 11.11 -41.55 39.50
CA MET A 548 12.36 -40.81 39.74
C MET A 548 12.46 -39.57 38.80
N LEU A 549 12.18 -39.74 37.50
CA LEU A 549 12.19 -38.62 36.55
C LEU A 549 11.19 -37.51 36.93
N LEU A 550 9.98 -37.91 37.36
CA LEU A 550 8.94 -36.96 37.80
C LEU A 550 9.29 -36.29 39.14
N ALA A 551 9.95 -37.01 40.09
CA ALA A 551 10.33 -36.45 41.39
C ALA A 551 11.44 -35.40 41.30
N HIS A 552 12.33 -35.47 40.31
CA HIS A 552 13.35 -34.46 40.05
C HIS A 552 12.73 -33.10 39.67
N THR A 553 11.56 -33.13 39.04
CA THR A 553 10.84 -31.91 38.57
C THR A 553 10.10 -31.19 39.70
N MET A 554 9.83 -31.84 40.83
CA MET A 554 9.10 -31.25 41.96
C MET A 554 10.02 -30.61 43.03
N ARG A 555 11.35 -30.65 42.84
CA ARG A 555 12.31 -30.13 43.81
C ARG A 555 12.88 -28.75 43.48
N ASP A 556 12.64 -28.23 42.30
CA ASP A 556 12.98 -26.85 41.85
C ASP A 556 11.70 -26.02 41.64
#